data_6c5d6deb294abe97717b59252bccc601
#
_entry.id   6c5d6deb294abe97717b59252bccc601
#
_cell.length_a   1.000
_cell.length_b   1.000
_cell.length_c   1.000
_cell.angle_alpha   90.00
_cell.angle_beta   90.00
_cell.angle_gamma   90.00
#
_symmetry.space_group_name_H-M   'P 1'
#
loop_
_entity.id
_entity.type
_entity.pdbx_description
1 polymer ?
#
loop_
_entity_poly.entity_id
_entity_poly.type
_entity_poly.pdbx_seq_one_letter_code
_entity_poly.pdbx_strand_id
1 'polypeptide(L)'
;MSRNEATDNTVSSLNDVYASIDVLVDYAGKHLNLDPRDADWTRNRIFELFELDSYLPTGETTDDTAPDELLSRFRESCVAAGLFEPEEGPRYADVVMGLLSASPSAVQDRFVAVEQSNDGMEAMRWFYDYSVANNYVKKAVLDKNPRFDSHGVTVTINLAKPEFKNMKKAAAGNSVAGGYPSCTICHENEGFAGRDKRTLRTVPVTLGGEPWFWQFSPYGYFHQHGICVNTEHTPMHVDRDTFGHLLDFVDRFPSYFLGCNAALPRIGGSVLAHDHYQGGGEHLPMHKAAAWATFHMNGYPDAVVEILDWPGTAVRVVSRNRDAIVEISDMIRLAWQQFDDSAANIASHDADGNRQSAVSPSAIITDRGYEMSLIFRNNAVSSEYPEGVFHAHPEFWPIKQEPIGLIEAQGLFILPGRLVDQLAQLENALAEGQPLPASVSEFTLEWDELTAALNGNRDRAAIHQAVHEELGSVCERILGNTAVFKTKEQTVAFLAELGLTRQ
;
A
#
# COMPACT_ATOMS: atom_id res chain seq x y z
N MET A 1 28.03 -9.32 -48.46
CA MET A 1 26.68 -8.87 -48.10
C MET A 1 26.55 -7.43 -48.45
N SER A 2 25.58 -7.15 -49.31
CA SER A 2 25.50 -5.89 -50.05
C SER A 2 24.81 -4.79 -49.26
N ARG A 3 25.17 -3.51 -49.54
CA ARG A 3 24.57 -2.30 -48.96
C ARG A 3 23.00 -2.31 -49.02
N ASN A 4 22.39 -3.06 -49.94
CA ASN A 4 20.93 -3.17 -50.11
C ASN A 4 20.24 -4.04 -49.05
N GLU A 5 20.89 -5.10 -48.52
CA GLU A 5 20.28 -5.96 -47.49
C GLU A 5 20.27 -5.26 -46.08
N ALA A 6 21.29 -4.43 -45.83
CA ALA A 6 21.33 -3.65 -44.57
C ALA A 6 20.27 -2.51 -44.58
N THR A 7 20.03 -1.88 -45.75
CA THR A 7 19.01 -0.84 -45.87
C THR A 7 17.58 -1.40 -45.81
N ASP A 8 17.33 -2.57 -46.38
CA ASP A 8 16.02 -3.23 -46.36
C ASP A 8 15.66 -3.70 -44.91
N ASN A 9 16.61 -4.25 -44.16
CA ASN A 9 16.39 -4.64 -42.76
C ASN A 9 16.12 -3.42 -41.86
N THR A 10 16.81 -2.30 -42.09
CA THR A 10 16.62 -1.07 -41.29
C THR A 10 15.25 -0.43 -41.59
N VAL A 11 14.80 -0.44 -42.80
CA VAL A 11 13.47 0.07 -43.20
C VAL A 11 12.37 -0.81 -42.63
N SER A 12 12.53 -2.14 -42.63
CA SER A 12 11.56 -3.06 -42.01
C SER A 12 11.46 -2.85 -40.52
N SER A 13 12.56 -2.68 -39.81
CA SER A 13 12.57 -2.47 -38.34
C SER A 13 11.95 -1.13 -37.93
N LEU A 14 12.12 -0.06 -38.71
CA LEU A 14 11.46 1.23 -38.46
C LEU A 14 9.96 1.17 -38.67
N ASN A 15 9.46 0.38 -39.64
CA ASN A 15 8.03 0.19 -39.82
C ASN A 15 7.36 -0.47 -38.61
N ASP A 16 8.03 -1.41 -37.95
CA ASP A 16 7.54 -2.04 -36.72
C ASP A 16 7.50 -1.03 -35.55
N VAL A 17 8.47 -0.10 -35.50
CA VAL A 17 8.46 1.02 -34.52
C VAL A 17 7.26 1.93 -34.78
N TYR A 18 7.02 2.34 -36.05
CA TYR A 18 5.87 3.19 -36.39
C TYR A 18 4.55 2.49 -36.05
N ALA A 19 4.41 1.20 -36.35
CA ALA A 19 3.25 0.41 -36.02
C ALA A 19 3.01 0.36 -34.50
N SER A 20 4.06 0.13 -33.70
CA SER A 20 3.93 0.12 -32.24
C SER A 20 3.55 1.49 -31.66
N ILE A 21 4.05 2.60 -32.24
CA ILE A 21 3.67 3.95 -31.84
C ILE A 21 2.23 4.27 -32.23
N ASP A 22 1.78 3.90 -33.45
CA ASP A 22 0.39 4.08 -33.87
C ASP A 22 -0.58 3.38 -32.94
N VAL A 23 -0.30 2.11 -32.59
CA VAL A 23 -1.08 1.32 -31.64
C VAL A 23 -1.13 1.99 -30.26
N LEU A 24 0.00 2.50 -29.76
CA LEU A 24 0.04 3.20 -28.46
C LEU A 24 -0.74 4.52 -28.47
N VAL A 25 -0.73 5.27 -29.57
CA VAL A 25 -1.53 6.50 -29.72
C VAL A 25 -3.03 6.17 -29.82
N ASP A 26 -3.42 5.12 -30.55
CA ASP A 26 -4.80 4.62 -30.57
C ASP A 26 -5.27 4.17 -29.18
N TYR A 27 -4.43 3.41 -28.47
CA TYR A 27 -4.65 3.02 -27.08
C TYR A 27 -4.89 4.23 -26.16
N ALA A 28 -4.07 5.27 -26.29
CA ALA A 28 -4.20 6.48 -25.48
C ALA A 28 -5.51 7.23 -25.75
N GLY A 29 -5.97 7.25 -27.01
CA GLY A 29 -7.29 7.79 -27.37
C GLY A 29 -8.45 7.03 -26.70
N LYS A 30 -8.34 5.70 -26.60
CA LYS A 30 -9.37 4.84 -26.02
C LYS A 30 -9.36 4.83 -24.49
N HIS A 31 -8.18 4.84 -23.86
CA HIS A 31 -8.02 4.52 -22.44
C HIS A 31 -7.38 5.63 -21.59
N LEU A 32 -6.64 6.58 -22.20
CA LEU A 32 -5.90 7.60 -21.46
C LEU A 32 -6.47 9.01 -21.64
N ASN A 33 -7.68 9.12 -22.18
CA ASN A 33 -8.36 10.40 -22.40
C ASN A 33 -7.56 11.37 -23.31
N LEU A 34 -6.74 10.84 -24.23
CA LEU A 34 -6.04 11.63 -25.23
C LEU A 34 -7.06 12.20 -26.20
N ASP A 35 -7.11 13.52 -26.34
CA ASP A 35 -7.96 14.17 -27.33
C ASP A 35 -7.51 13.81 -28.75
N PRO A 36 -8.40 13.37 -29.65
CA PRO A 36 -8.02 13.04 -31.03
C PRO A 36 -7.30 14.17 -31.76
N ARG A 37 -7.55 15.42 -31.41
CA ARG A 37 -6.87 16.61 -31.99
C ARG A 37 -5.40 16.70 -31.59
N ASP A 38 -5.00 16.05 -30.49
CA ASP A 38 -3.63 16.03 -29.94
C ASP A 38 -2.86 14.78 -30.38
N ALA A 39 -3.47 13.85 -31.13
CA ALA A 39 -2.85 12.58 -31.51
C ALA A 39 -1.54 12.77 -32.31
N ASP A 40 -1.55 13.65 -33.32
CA ASP A 40 -0.36 13.93 -34.14
C ASP A 40 0.71 14.67 -33.32
N TRP A 41 0.31 15.62 -32.49
CA TRP A 41 1.24 16.32 -31.59
C TRP A 41 1.92 15.33 -30.63
N THR A 42 1.16 14.42 -30.01
CA THR A 42 1.69 13.40 -29.11
C THR A 42 2.63 12.44 -29.84
N ARG A 43 2.24 11.98 -31.04
CA ARG A 43 3.10 11.13 -31.88
C ARG A 43 4.42 11.83 -32.22
N ASN A 44 4.37 13.10 -32.59
CA ASN A 44 5.57 13.89 -32.90
C ASN A 44 6.50 14.04 -31.68
N ARG A 45 5.96 14.11 -30.46
CA ARG A 45 6.76 14.14 -29.23
C ARG A 45 7.47 12.80 -29.00
N ILE A 46 6.85 11.69 -29.37
CA ILE A 46 7.52 10.37 -29.32
C ILE A 46 8.60 10.28 -30.40
N PHE A 47 8.36 10.81 -31.60
CA PHE A 47 9.39 10.86 -32.65
C PHE A 47 10.59 11.72 -32.24
N GLU A 48 10.36 12.88 -31.65
CA GLU A 48 11.41 13.75 -31.12
C GLU A 48 12.32 13.01 -30.10
N LEU A 49 11.74 12.14 -29.26
CA LEU A 49 12.47 11.37 -28.25
C LEU A 49 13.53 10.43 -28.88
N PHE A 50 13.28 9.94 -30.10
CA PHE A 50 14.15 9.00 -30.83
C PHE A 50 14.79 9.60 -32.08
N GLU A 51 14.71 10.93 -32.24
CA GLU A 51 15.25 11.65 -33.41
C GLU A 51 14.74 11.10 -34.76
N LEU A 52 13.48 10.65 -34.79
CA LEU A 52 12.86 10.14 -36.01
C LEU A 52 12.39 11.32 -36.87
N ASP A 53 12.95 11.45 -38.06
CA ASP A 53 12.69 12.53 -39.02
C ASP A 53 11.73 12.16 -40.14
N SER A 54 11.27 10.92 -40.15
CA SER A 54 10.31 10.39 -41.11
C SER A 54 9.22 9.57 -40.42
N TYR A 55 8.09 9.37 -41.11
CA TYR A 55 7.01 8.55 -40.58
C TYR A 55 6.21 7.94 -41.75
N LEU A 56 5.92 6.67 -41.61
CA LEU A 56 4.99 5.96 -42.48
C LEU A 56 3.80 5.47 -41.66
N PRO A 57 2.61 6.09 -41.83
CA PRO A 57 1.40 5.66 -41.13
C PRO A 57 1.07 4.19 -41.45
N THR A 58 0.88 3.39 -40.42
CA THR A 58 0.53 1.97 -40.56
C THR A 58 -0.98 1.76 -40.45
N GLY A 59 -1.67 2.65 -39.72
CA GLY A 59 -3.11 2.54 -39.43
C GLY A 59 -3.45 1.39 -38.50
N GLU A 60 -2.44 0.81 -37.80
CA GLU A 60 -2.67 -0.23 -36.79
C GLU A 60 -3.40 0.36 -35.58
N THR A 61 -4.32 -0.43 -35.02
CA THR A 61 -5.13 -0.10 -33.83
C THR A 61 -5.11 -1.27 -32.87
N THR A 62 -5.59 -1.06 -31.65
CA THR A 62 -5.68 -2.12 -30.64
C THR A 62 -7.03 -2.12 -29.93
N ASP A 63 -7.46 -3.30 -29.49
CA ASP A 63 -8.57 -3.50 -28.56
C ASP A 63 -8.10 -3.87 -27.14
N ASP A 64 -6.78 -3.89 -26.90
CA ASP A 64 -6.21 -4.17 -25.59
C ASP A 64 -6.62 -3.10 -24.56
N THR A 65 -6.89 -3.53 -23.34
CA THR A 65 -7.29 -2.67 -22.23
C THR A 65 -6.15 -2.43 -21.23
N ALA A 66 -5.02 -3.14 -21.39
CA ALA A 66 -3.82 -3.04 -20.55
C ALA A 66 -2.58 -2.75 -21.40
N PRO A 67 -1.61 -1.97 -20.89
CA PRO A 67 -0.49 -1.49 -21.69
C PRO A 67 0.68 -2.49 -21.80
N ASP A 68 0.67 -3.60 -21.05
CA ASP A 68 1.87 -4.42 -20.84
C ASP A 68 2.40 -5.05 -22.13
N GLU A 69 1.53 -5.68 -22.92
CA GLU A 69 1.91 -6.29 -24.21
C GLU A 69 2.28 -5.23 -25.25
N LEU A 70 1.54 -4.13 -25.29
CA LEU A 70 1.83 -3.00 -26.19
C LEU A 70 3.19 -2.39 -25.90
N LEU A 71 3.52 -2.20 -24.63
CA LEU A 71 4.83 -1.70 -24.20
C LEU A 71 5.96 -2.71 -24.43
N SER A 72 5.68 -4.03 -24.36
CA SER A 72 6.66 -5.06 -24.73
C SER A 72 6.96 -4.99 -26.21
N ARG A 73 5.93 -5.00 -27.05
CA ARG A 73 6.06 -4.83 -28.51
C ARG A 73 6.82 -3.56 -28.89
N PHE A 74 6.49 -2.43 -28.27
CA PHE A 74 7.19 -1.16 -28.48
C PHE A 74 8.68 -1.27 -28.13
N ARG A 75 9.03 -1.83 -26.97
CA ARG A 75 10.43 -2.01 -26.58
C ARG A 75 11.19 -2.92 -27.52
N GLU A 76 10.59 -4.05 -27.90
CA GLU A 76 11.19 -5.03 -28.82
C GLU A 76 11.45 -4.42 -30.19
N SER A 77 10.50 -3.67 -30.75
CA SER A 77 10.64 -3.00 -32.05
C SER A 77 11.74 -1.92 -32.00
N CYS A 78 11.78 -1.12 -30.93
CA CYS A 78 12.79 -0.08 -30.79
C CYS A 78 14.20 -0.66 -30.59
N VAL A 79 14.37 -1.71 -29.81
CA VAL A 79 15.65 -2.43 -29.65
C VAL A 79 16.08 -3.05 -31.00
N ALA A 80 15.17 -3.68 -31.75
CA ALA A 80 15.46 -4.23 -33.06
C ALA A 80 15.86 -3.17 -34.09
N ALA A 81 15.33 -1.95 -33.96
CA ALA A 81 15.71 -0.80 -34.79
C ALA A 81 16.98 -0.07 -34.28
N GLY A 82 17.55 -0.47 -33.16
CA GLY A 82 18.75 0.15 -32.58
C GLY A 82 18.53 1.54 -31.99
N LEU A 83 17.30 1.85 -31.55
CA LEU A 83 16.98 3.15 -30.96
C LEU A 83 17.43 3.25 -29.48
N PHE A 84 17.53 2.14 -28.77
CA PHE A 84 18.08 2.04 -27.42
C PHE A 84 18.46 0.59 -27.08
N GLU A 85 19.27 0.41 -26.04
CA GLU A 85 19.67 -0.92 -25.54
C GLU A 85 18.55 -1.55 -24.70
N PRO A 86 18.45 -2.90 -24.61
CA PRO A 86 17.37 -3.60 -23.89
C PRO A 86 17.19 -3.12 -22.43
N GLU A 87 18.28 -2.78 -21.74
CA GLU A 87 18.28 -2.31 -20.35
C GLU A 87 17.61 -0.95 -20.18
N GLU A 88 17.57 -0.13 -21.23
CA GLU A 88 16.92 1.18 -21.24
C GLU A 88 15.41 1.08 -21.52
N GLY A 89 14.95 -0.06 -22.03
CA GLY A 89 13.56 -0.27 -22.44
C GLY A 89 12.51 0.10 -21.40
N PRO A 90 12.64 -0.29 -20.12
CA PRO A 90 11.67 0.11 -19.07
C PRO A 90 11.58 1.63 -18.88
N ARG A 91 12.71 2.33 -18.94
CA ARG A 91 12.76 3.79 -18.83
C ARG A 91 12.04 4.47 -20.01
N TYR A 92 12.30 4.02 -21.24
CA TYR A 92 11.64 4.61 -22.41
C TYR A 92 10.14 4.29 -22.45
N ALA A 93 9.73 3.10 -22.01
CA ALA A 93 8.31 2.78 -21.84
C ALA A 93 7.61 3.75 -20.87
N ASP A 94 8.22 4.06 -19.72
CA ASP A 94 7.69 5.04 -18.78
C ASP A 94 7.65 6.47 -19.36
N VAL A 95 8.66 6.87 -20.16
CA VAL A 95 8.67 8.18 -20.84
C VAL A 95 7.53 8.27 -21.82
N VAL A 96 7.35 7.27 -22.67
CA VAL A 96 6.30 7.23 -23.68
C VAL A 96 4.91 7.22 -23.03
N MET A 97 4.70 6.41 -22.00
CA MET A 97 3.43 6.43 -21.25
C MET A 97 3.15 7.77 -20.60
N GLY A 98 4.20 8.46 -20.12
CA GLY A 98 4.07 9.83 -19.63
C GLY A 98 3.62 10.83 -20.68
N LEU A 99 4.09 10.70 -21.93
CA LEU A 99 3.67 11.52 -23.08
C LEU A 99 2.23 11.21 -23.55
N LEU A 100 1.82 9.96 -23.44
CA LEU A 100 0.47 9.47 -23.81
C LEU A 100 -0.58 9.82 -22.75
N SER A 101 -0.18 9.99 -21.48
CA SER A 101 -1.09 10.26 -20.37
C SER A 101 -1.65 11.68 -20.43
N ALA A 102 -2.94 11.84 -20.19
CA ALA A 102 -3.57 13.14 -20.09
C ALA A 102 -2.92 14.01 -19.00
N SER A 103 -3.04 15.34 -19.13
CA SER A 103 -2.56 16.28 -18.10
C SER A 103 -3.28 16.07 -16.75
N PRO A 104 -2.67 16.46 -15.62
CA PRO A 104 -3.33 16.38 -14.32
C PRO A 104 -4.72 17.05 -14.31
N SER A 105 -4.84 18.25 -14.88
CA SER A 105 -6.12 18.98 -14.94
C SER A 105 -7.19 18.22 -15.72
N ALA A 106 -6.84 17.63 -16.87
CA ALA A 106 -7.80 16.86 -17.68
C ALA A 106 -8.29 15.59 -16.95
N VAL A 107 -7.41 14.94 -16.16
CA VAL A 107 -7.77 13.79 -15.31
C VAL A 107 -8.69 14.22 -14.16
N GLN A 108 -8.39 15.32 -13.49
CA GLN A 108 -9.20 15.87 -12.41
C GLN A 108 -10.59 16.31 -12.91
N ASP A 109 -10.65 17.03 -14.03
CA ASP A 109 -11.92 17.44 -14.66
C ASP A 109 -12.78 16.23 -15.02
N ARG A 110 -12.16 15.18 -15.57
CA ARG A 110 -12.86 13.94 -15.90
C ARG A 110 -13.36 13.20 -14.68
N PHE A 111 -12.55 13.11 -13.60
CA PHE A 111 -12.96 12.52 -12.34
C PHE A 111 -14.19 13.21 -11.76
N VAL A 112 -14.16 14.56 -11.70
CA VAL A 112 -15.29 15.35 -11.22
C VAL A 112 -16.53 15.18 -12.12
N ALA A 113 -16.36 15.13 -13.43
CA ALA A 113 -17.47 14.90 -14.35
C ALA A 113 -18.11 13.52 -14.19
N VAL A 114 -17.31 12.47 -13.96
CA VAL A 114 -17.82 11.12 -13.67
C VAL A 114 -18.59 11.10 -12.36
N GLU A 115 -18.05 11.71 -11.29
CA GLU A 115 -18.71 11.80 -10.00
C GLU A 115 -20.05 12.54 -10.08
N GLN A 116 -20.09 13.68 -10.77
CA GLN A 116 -21.33 14.46 -10.95
C GLN A 116 -22.39 13.72 -11.77
N SER A 117 -21.98 12.88 -12.69
CA SER A 117 -22.89 12.13 -13.57
C SER A 117 -23.37 10.82 -12.97
N ASN A 118 -22.67 10.31 -11.95
CA ASN A 118 -22.92 9.03 -11.28
C ASN A 118 -22.80 9.20 -9.77
N ASP A 119 -21.65 8.77 -9.19
CA ASP A 119 -21.29 8.90 -7.79
C ASP A 119 -19.75 8.83 -7.59
N GLY A 120 -19.33 9.00 -6.32
CA GLY A 120 -17.91 8.95 -5.96
C GLY A 120 -17.26 7.58 -6.22
N MET A 121 -18.01 6.49 -6.05
CA MET A 121 -17.48 5.13 -6.27
C MET A 121 -17.20 4.86 -7.75
N GLU A 122 -18.07 5.33 -8.65
CA GLU A 122 -17.84 5.24 -10.09
C GLU A 122 -16.64 6.08 -10.52
N ALA A 123 -16.49 7.29 -9.95
CA ALA A 123 -15.32 8.14 -10.19
C ALA A 123 -14.02 7.47 -9.73
N MET A 124 -14.00 6.83 -8.54
CA MET A 124 -12.83 6.09 -8.04
C MET A 124 -12.50 4.87 -8.91
N ARG A 125 -13.52 4.16 -9.39
CA ARG A 125 -13.32 3.03 -10.31
C ARG A 125 -12.69 3.50 -11.61
N TRP A 126 -13.26 4.56 -12.23
CA TRP A 126 -12.68 5.15 -13.42
C TRP A 126 -11.23 5.58 -13.22
N PHE A 127 -10.93 6.23 -12.09
CA PHE A 127 -9.58 6.72 -11.82
C PHE A 127 -8.58 5.58 -11.56
N TYR A 128 -9.04 4.48 -10.93
CA TYR A 128 -8.22 3.28 -10.79
C TYR A 128 -7.91 2.65 -12.16
N ASP A 129 -8.93 2.45 -12.99
CA ASP A 129 -8.77 1.89 -14.32
C ASP A 129 -7.85 2.77 -15.20
N TYR A 130 -7.97 4.10 -15.09
CA TYR A 130 -7.04 5.04 -15.69
C TYR A 130 -5.60 4.86 -15.19
N SER A 131 -5.41 4.69 -13.87
CA SER A 131 -4.09 4.51 -13.26
C SER A 131 -3.44 3.17 -13.61
N VAL A 132 -4.24 2.16 -13.91
CA VAL A 132 -3.77 0.89 -14.52
C VAL A 132 -3.44 1.10 -15.99
N ALA A 133 -4.33 1.73 -16.75
CA ALA A 133 -4.15 1.94 -18.19
C ALA A 133 -2.93 2.81 -18.51
N ASN A 134 -2.61 3.82 -17.68
CA ASN A 134 -1.41 4.64 -17.87
C ASN A 134 -0.13 4.01 -17.27
N ASN A 135 -0.23 2.74 -16.85
CA ASN A 135 0.87 1.96 -16.29
C ASN A 135 1.50 2.55 -15.00
N TYR A 136 0.77 3.41 -14.27
CA TYR A 136 1.20 3.83 -12.94
C TYR A 136 1.03 2.70 -11.93
N VAL A 137 -0.15 2.09 -11.87
CA VAL A 137 -0.39 0.84 -11.15
C VAL A 137 0.05 -0.33 -12.04
N LYS A 138 1.14 -0.98 -11.69
CA LYS A 138 1.74 -2.09 -12.45
C LYS A 138 0.96 -3.40 -12.26
N LYS A 139 -0.32 -3.41 -12.66
CA LYS A 139 -1.26 -4.50 -12.35
C LYS A 139 -0.75 -5.88 -12.79
N ALA A 140 -0.15 -6.00 -13.97
CA ALA A 140 0.39 -7.27 -14.47
C ALA A 140 1.53 -7.85 -13.59
N VAL A 141 2.25 -7.00 -12.84
CA VAL A 141 3.25 -7.46 -11.85
C VAL A 141 2.56 -7.80 -10.54
N LEU A 142 1.62 -6.96 -10.08
CA LEU A 142 0.92 -7.12 -8.81
C LEU A 142 0.04 -8.38 -8.78
N ASP A 143 -0.58 -8.74 -9.91
CA ASP A 143 -1.41 -9.95 -10.03
C ASP A 143 -0.58 -11.27 -9.91
N LYS A 144 0.76 -11.18 -9.98
CA LYS A 144 1.67 -12.31 -9.77
C LYS A 144 2.13 -12.47 -8.32
N ASN A 145 1.77 -11.53 -7.44
CA ASN A 145 2.15 -11.62 -6.03
C ASN A 145 1.50 -12.86 -5.40
N PRO A 146 2.27 -13.77 -4.79
CA PRO A 146 1.68 -14.83 -3.96
C PRO A 146 0.82 -14.19 -2.86
N ARG A 147 -0.42 -14.68 -2.71
CA ARG A 147 -1.36 -14.19 -1.70
C ARG A 147 -2.22 -15.35 -1.19
N PHE A 148 -2.33 -15.46 0.13
CA PHE A 148 -3.10 -16.50 0.80
C PHE A 148 -3.56 -16.05 2.19
N ASP A 149 -4.60 -16.70 2.72
CA ASP A 149 -5.08 -16.49 4.08
C ASP A 149 -4.59 -17.62 4.98
N SER A 150 -4.08 -17.29 6.17
CA SER A 150 -3.64 -18.25 7.19
C SER A 150 -3.66 -17.57 8.56
N HIS A 151 -4.02 -18.31 9.62
CA HIS A 151 -4.05 -17.79 11.01
C HIS A 151 -4.82 -16.47 11.19
N GLY A 152 -5.92 -16.28 10.46
CA GLY A 152 -6.77 -15.08 10.54
C GLY A 152 -6.15 -13.83 9.92
N VAL A 153 -4.99 -13.93 9.26
CA VAL A 153 -4.35 -12.86 8.51
C VAL A 153 -4.27 -13.19 7.03
N THR A 154 -4.15 -12.17 6.19
CA THR A 154 -3.80 -12.31 4.77
C THR A 154 -2.32 -12.02 4.60
N VAL A 155 -1.61 -12.93 3.96
CA VAL A 155 -0.18 -12.79 3.63
C VAL A 155 -0.02 -12.55 2.13
N THR A 156 0.75 -11.53 1.75
CA THR A 156 1.18 -11.32 0.37
C THR A 156 2.69 -11.14 0.29
N ILE A 157 3.32 -11.78 -0.70
CA ILE A 157 4.74 -11.54 -1.02
C ILE A 157 4.76 -10.56 -2.19
N ASN A 158 5.14 -9.31 -1.93
CA ASN A 158 5.06 -8.24 -2.92
C ASN A 158 6.34 -8.16 -3.74
N LEU A 159 6.24 -8.52 -5.03
CA LEU A 159 7.34 -8.56 -5.98
C LEU A 159 7.77 -7.18 -6.49
N ALA A 160 6.91 -6.18 -6.36
CA ALA A 160 7.15 -4.83 -6.86
C ALA A 160 7.74 -3.88 -5.80
N LYS A 161 7.53 -4.16 -4.51
CA LYS A 161 7.96 -3.27 -3.42
C LYS A 161 9.44 -3.51 -3.05
N PRO A 162 10.29 -2.46 -3.06
CA PRO A 162 11.64 -2.59 -2.51
C PRO A 162 11.61 -2.80 -0.99
N GLU A 163 12.46 -3.71 -0.47
CA GLU A 163 12.63 -3.95 0.96
C GLU A 163 13.55 -2.90 1.59
N PHE A 164 13.10 -2.29 2.70
CA PHE A 164 13.89 -1.34 3.48
C PHE A 164 14.40 -1.98 4.78
N LYS A 165 15.56 -2.63 4.73
CA LYS A 165 16.20 -3.24 5.91
C LYS A 165 16.75 -2.23 6.93
N ASN A 166 16.88 -0.96 6.56
CA ASN A 166 17.42 0.09 7.41
C ASN A 166 16.42 1.22 7.60
N MET A 167 15.80 1.26 8.77
CA MET A 167 14.80 2.26 9.17
C MET A 167 15.26 3.70 9.04
N LYS A 168 16.54 3.99 9.38
CA LYS A 168 17.11 5.33 9.25
C LYS A 168 17.27 5.74 7.79
N LYS A 169 17.59 4.78 6.91
CA LYS A 169 17.63 5.02 5.45
C LYS A 169 16.24 5.18 4.86
N ALA A 170 15.25 4.42 5.32
CA ALA A 170 13.86 4.57 4.89
C ALA A 170 13.31 5.95 5.27
N ALA A 171 13.50 6.38 6.51
CA ALA A 171 13.10 7.71 6.98
C ALA A 171 13.85 8.84 6.24
N ALA A 172 15.15 8.69 5.99
CA ALA A 172 15.96 9.68 5.25
C ALA A 172 15.63 9.73 3.75
N GLY A 173 15.25 8.60 3.13
CA GLY A 173 14.85 8.53 1.71
C GLY A 173 13.51 9.18 1.39
N ASN A 174 12.70 9.45 2.41
CA ASN A 174 11.38 10.04 2.26
C ASN A 174 11.35 11.56 2.44
N SER A 175 12.41 12.17 2.98
CA SER A 175 12.60 13.62 3.02
C SER A 175 13.60 14.05 1.95
N VAL A 176 13.23 15.03 1.13
CA VAL A 176 14.15 15.67 0.18
C VAL A 176 14.68 16.93 0.82
N ALA A 177 15.87 16.88 1.37
CA ALA A 177 16.50 18.05 1.96
C ALA A 177 16.70 19.15 0.89
N GLY A 178 15.96 20.26 1.01
CA GLY A 178 16.08 21.45 0.17
C GLY A 178 15.73 21.25 -1.31
N GLY A 179 15.03 20.19 -1.67
CA GLY A 179 14.75 19.81 -3.05
C GLY A 179 13.28 19.92 -3.46
N TYR A 180 13.06 19.73 -4.73
CA TYR A 180 11.76 19.54 -5.38
C TYR A 180 11.71 18.14 -6.00
N PRO A 181 10.63 17.38 -5.82
CA PRO A 181 9.46 17.60 -4.94
C PRO A 181 9.82 17.61 -3.44
N SER A 182 9.00 18.27 -2.61
CA SER A 182 9.22 18.42 -1.16
C SER A 182 9.28 17.08 -0.42
N CYS A 183 8.51 16.07 -0.85
CA CYS A 183 8.61 14.67 -0.37
C CYS A 183 8.14 13.68 -1.44
N THR A 184 8.16 12.38 -1.10
CA THR A 184 7.80 11.29 -2.03
C THR A 184 6.31 11.19 -2.36
N ILE A 185 5.45 11.84 -1.57
CA ILE A 185 3.98 11.75 -1.72
C ILE A 185 3.32 13.09 -2.08
N CYS A 186 4.06 14.20 -2.14
CA CYS A 186 3.54 15.48 -2.59
C CYS A 186 2.94 15.41 -4.00
N HIS A 187 1.91 16.23 -4.27
CA HIS A 187 1.34 16.40 -5.62
C HIS A 187 2.37 16.87 -6.66
N GLU A 188 3.43 17.55 -6.22
CA GLU A 188 4.59 17.94 -7.04
C GLU A 188 5.25 16.75 -7.76
N ASN A 189 4.98 15.50 -7.33
CA ASN A 189 5.47 14.31 -8.01
C ASN A 189 4.69 13.97 -9.29
N GLU A 190 3.54 14.58 -9.57
CA GLU A 190 2.79 14.31 -10.80
C GLU A 190 3.64 14.66 -12.03
N GLY A 191 3.92 13.66 -12.84
CA GLY A 191 4.77 13.80 -14.02
C GLY A 191 6.28 13.89 -13.73
N PHE A 192 6.73 13.79 -12.47
CA PHE A 192 8.13 13.99 -12.10
C PHE A 192 9.02 12.82 -12.49
N ALA A 193 9.87 13.04 -13.49
CA ALA A 193 10.76 12.03 -14.06
C ALA A 193 11.82 11.51 -13.06
N GLY A 194 12.31 12.37 -12.17
CA GLY A 194 13.40 12.04 -11.24
C GLY A 194 13.04 10.98 -10.18
N ARG A 195 11.76 10.58 -10.10
CA ARG A 195 11.27 9.55 -9.18
C ARG A 195 10.38 8.52 -9.88
N ASP A 196 10.49 8.38 -11.19
CA ASP A 196 9.66 7.48 -12.02
C ASP A 196 8.15 7.69 -11.81
N LYS A 197 7.75 8.97 -11.67
CA LYS A 197 6.37 9.39 -11.42
C LYS A 197 5.71 10.04 -12.64
N ARG A 198 6.22 9.78 -13.86
CA ARG A 198 5.73 10.40 -15.11
C ARG A 198 4.25 10.18 -15.34
N THR A 199 3.75 9.02 -14.93
CA THR A 199 2.35 8.62 -15.10
C THR A 199 1.50 8.79 -13.84
N LEU A 200 2.08 9.23 -12.70
CA LEU A 200 1.30 9.58 -11.51
C LEU A 200 0.28 10.66 -11.85
N ARG A 201 -0.95 10.45 -11.41
CA ARG A 201 -2.02 11.45 -11.39
C ARG A 201 -2.69 11.44 -10.02
N THR A 202 -3.26 12.57 -9.64
CA THR A 202 -4.00 12.76 -8.39
C THR A 202 -5.39 13.32 -8.67
N VAL A 203 -6.34 13.07 -7.78
CA VAL A 203 -7.69 13.62 -7.87
C VAL A 203 -8.07 14.32 -6.57
N PRO A 204 -8.88 15.41 -6.62
CA PRO A 204 -9.20 16.21 -5.46
C PRO A 204 -10.15 15.47 -4.51
N VAL A 205 -9.86 15.58 -3.22
CA VAL A 205 -10.72 15.14 -2.11
C VAL A 205 -10.84 16.30 -1.12
N THR A 206 -11.98 16.44 -0.47
CA THR A 206 -12.19 17.42 0.60
C THR A 206 -12.43 16.67 1.90
N LEU A 207 -11.63 16.92 2.92
CA LEU A 207 -11.79 16.35 4.27
C LEU A 207 -11.78 17.48 5.28
N GLY A 208 -12.73 17.51 6.20
CA GLY A 208 -12.87 18.61 7.18
C GLY A 208 -13.07 19.99 6.57
N GLY A 209 -13.50 20.07 5.31
CA GLY A 209 -13.57 21.32 4.55
C GLY A 209 -12.25 21.78 3.95
N GLU A 210 -11.15 21.04 4.14
CA GLU A 210 -9.82 21.33 3.65
C GLU A 210 -9.49 20.56 2.35
N PRO A 211 -8.61 21.11 1.48
CA PRO A 211 -8.22 20.43 0.24
C PRO A 211 -7.22 19.31 0.51
N TRP A 212 -7.56 18.11 0.07
CA TRP A 212 -6.75 16.92 0.03
C TRP A 212 -6.73 16.36 -1.39
N PHE A 213 -5.89 15.38 -1.66
CA PHE A 213 -5.90 14.65 -2.92
C PHE A 213 -5.69 13.15 -2.70
N TRP A 214 -6.31 12.36 -3.56
CA TRP A 214 -6.11 10.91 -3.61
C TRP A 214 -5.15 10.54 -4.73
N GLN A 215 -4.28 9.57 -4.47
CA GLN A 215 -3.47 8.88 -5.47
C GLN A 215 -3.41 7.39 -5.17
N PHE A 216 -3.46 6.56 -6.22
CA PHE A 216 -3.24 5.14 -6.05
C PHE A 216 -1.77 4.82 -5.78
N SER A 217 -1.50 3.67 -5.15
CA SER A 217 -0.14 3.20 -4.89
C SER A 217 0.34 2.34 -6.05
N PRO A 218 1.54 2.59 -6.60
CA PRO A 218 2.10 1.72 -7.62
C PRO A 218 2.43 0.32 -7.11
N TYR A 219 2.58 0.16 -5.78
CA TYR A 219 2.88 -1.11 -5.13
C TYR A 219 1.67 -1.98 -4.85
N GLY A 220 0.46 -1.43 -4.85
CA GLY A 220 -0.83 -2.13 -4.81
C GLY A 220 -0.91 -3.26 -3.79
N TYR A 221 -0.83 -2.96 -2.49
CA TYR A 221 -0.84 -3.99 -1.45
C TYR A 221 -2.14 -4.81 -1.44
N PHE A 222 -3.23 -4.21 -1.86
CA PHE A 222 -4.57 -4.79 -1.98
C PHE A 222 -5.37 -4.04 -3.04
N HIS A 223 -6.60 -4.49 -3.29
CA HIS A 223 -7.46 -3.92 -4.33
C HIS A 223 -7.68 -2.41 -4.13
N GLN A 224 -7.33 -1.63 -5.15
CA GLN A 224 -7.46 -0.16 -5.16
C GLN A 224 -6.74 0.54 -3.99
N HIS A 225 -5.59 -0.02 -3.56
CA HIS A 225 -4.77 0.63 -2.53
C HIS A 225 -4.26 1.99 -2.97
N GLY A 226 -4.47 2.98 -2.11
CA GLY A 226 -4.02 4.36 -2.34
C GLY A 226 -3.79 5.13 -1.04
N ILE A 227 -3.43 6.38 -1.22
CA ILE A 227 -3.22 7.33 -0.13
C ILE A 227 -3.99 8.62 -0.37
N CYS A 228 -4.57 9.15 0.68
CA CYS A 228 -5.16 10.47 0.72
C CYS A 228 -4.17 11.42 1.41
N VAL A 229 -3.72 12.45 0.73
CA VAL A 229 -2.62 13.32 1.16
C VAL A 229 -3.13 14.74 1.32
N ASN A 230 -2.74 15.40 2.42
CA ASN A 230 -3.04 16.81 2.61
C ASN A 230 -2.36 17.64 1.50
N THR A 231 -3.06 18.61 0.94
CA THR A 231 -2.47 19.49 -0.08
C THR A 231 -1.36 20.34 0.53
N GLU A 232 -1.47 20.72 1.80
CA GLU A 232 -0.42 21.41 2.54
C GLU A 232 0.58 20.41 3.11
N HIS A 233 1.88 20.69 2.97
CA HIS A 233 2.97 19.85 3.47
C HIS A 233 3.18 20.09 4.97
N THR A 234 2.32 19.50 5.78
CA THR A 234 2.35 19.53 7.25
C THR A 234 2.72 18.16 7.82
N PRO A 235 3.38 18.08 8.98
CA PRO A 235 3.70 16.80 9.61
C PRO A 235 2.45 16.00 9.97
N MET A 236 2.56 14.66 9.88
CA MET A 236 1.50 13.74 10.32
C MET A 236 1.13 13.96 11.78
N HIS A 237 -0.15 13.88 12.06
CA HIS A 237 -0.71 13.88 13.41
C HIS A 237 -1.94 12.97 13.49
N VAL A 238 -2.32 12.62 14.72
CA VAL A 238 -3.58 11.93 15.00
C VAL A 238 -4.26 12.67 16.13
N ASP A 239 -5.34 13.34 15.82
CA ASP A 239 -6.13 14.13 16.74
C ASP A 239 -7.64 13.91 16.51
N ARG A 240 -8.48 14.79 17.09
CA ARG A 240 -9.91 14.71 16.95
C ARG A 240 -10.37 14.88 15.49
N ASP A 241 -9.76 15.80 14.76
CA ASP A 241 -10.17 16.12 13.39
C ASP A 241 -9.82 14.97 12.44
N THR A 242 -8.78 14.20 12.75
CA THR A 242 -8.44 12.96 12.02
C THR A 242 -9.65 12.02 11.91
N PHE A 243 -10.41 11.81 13.01
CA PHE A 243 -11.59 10.94 12.95
C PHE A 243 -12.67 11.49 12.04
N GLY A 244 -12.90 12.82 12.07
CA GLY A 244 -13.79 13.50 11.15
C GLY A 244 -13.39 13.32 9.69
N HIS A 245 -12.10 13.49 9.38
CA HIS A 245 -11.54 13.31 8.03
C HIS A 245 -11.74 11.88 7.50
N LEU A 246 -11.49 10.86 8.33
CA LEU A 246 -11.72 9.48 7.94
C LEU A 246 -13.19 9.20 7.62
N LEU A 247 -14.11 9.79 8.39
CA LEU A 247 -15.54 9.67 8.15
C LEU A 247 -15.98 10.43 6.89
N ASP A 248 -15.46 11.62 6.61
CA ASP A 248 -15.74 12.37 5.36
C ASP A 248 -15.37 11.55 4.13
N PHE A 249 -14.25 10.85 4.20
CA PHE A 249 -13.80 10.01 3.09
C PHE A 249 -14.74 8.83 2.84
N VAL A 250 -15.09 8.08 3.89
CA VAL A 250 -15.95 6.90 3.74
C VAL A 250 -17.41 7.28 3.44
N ASP A 251 -17.87 8.48 3.80
CA ASP A 251 -19.16 9.00 3.35
C ASP A 251 -19.20 9.19 1.84
N ARG A 252 -18.12 9.70 1.25
CA ARG A 252 -18.00 9.91 -0.19
C ARG A 252 -17.68 8.61 -0.94
N PHE A 253 -16.93 7.69 -0.31
CA PHE A 253 -16.46 6.43 -0.89
C PHE A 253 -16.79 5.23 0.01
N PRO A 254 -18.07 4.85 0.14
CA PRO A 254 -18.54 3.95 1.19
C PRO A 254 -18.05 2.49 1.09
N SER A 255 -17.53 2.06 -0.06
CA SER A 255 -16.93 0.73 -0.22
C SER A 255 -15.43 0.70 0.11
N TYR A 256 -14.85 1.86 0.43
CA TYR A 256 -13.45 1.97 0.85
C TYR A 256 -13.35 1.95 2.37
N PHE A 257 -12.16 1.60 2.86
CA PHE A 257 -11.73 2.07 4.18
C PHE A 257 -10.71 3.20 4.01
N LEU A 258 -10.58 4.03 5.03
CA LEU A 258 -9.46 4.95 5.18
C LEU A 258 -8.95 4.88 6.62
N GLY A 259 -7.62 4.94 6.80
CA GLY A 259 -7.00 4.91 8.11
C GLY A 259 -5.69 5.67 8.16
N CYS A 260 -5.24 5.95 9.38
CA CYS A 260 -4.05 6.73 9.66
C CYS A 260 -3.01 5.89 10.40
N ASN A 261 -1.75 6.02 10.03
CA ASN A 261 -0.65 5.49 10.83
C ASN A 261 -0.52 6.23 12.17
N ALA A 262 0.17 5.65 13.14
CA ALA A 262 0.28 6.19 14.50
C ALA A 262 1.00 7.54 14.63
N ALA A 263 1.54 8.10 13.56
CA ALA A 263 2.29 9.36 13.53
C ALA A 263 3.49 9.42 14.50
N LEU A 264 4.07 8.27 14.84
CA LEU A 264 5.25 8.13 15.68
C LEU A 264 6.38 7.39 14.95
N PRO A 265 7.65 7.73 15.23
CA PRO A 265 8.80 6.99 14.69
C PRO A 265 8.73 5.50 15.02
N ARG A 266 9.28 4.64 14.18
CA ARG A 266 9.42 3.17 14.34
C ARG A 266 8.12 2.35 14.33
N ILE A 267 6.96 2.92 14.58
CA ILE A 267 5.69 2.18 14.69
C ILE A 267 4.64 2.56 13.63
N GLY A 268 5.07 2.85 12.47
CA GLY A 268 4.17 3.07 11.33
C GLY A 268 4.51 4.32 10.53
N GLY A 269 4.15 4.30 9.28
CA GLY A 269 4.33 5.40 8.35
C GLY A 269 5.79 5.70 7.98
N SER A 270 6.08 5.66 6.71
CA SER A 270 7.42 6.00 6.20
C SER A 270 7.58 7.49 5.88
N VAL A 271 6.49 8.28 5.88
CA VAL A 271 6.48 9.71 5.52
C VAL A 271 5.82 10.52 6.64
N LEU A 272 6.50 10.64 7.78
CA LEU A 272 5.97 11.38 8.93
C LEU A 272 5.94 12.91 8.71
N ALA A 273 6.68 13.40 7.73
CA ALA A 273 6.80 14.83 7.43
C ALA A 273 5.61 15.39 6.64
N HIS A 274 4.74 14.55 6.10
CA HIS A 274 3.59 14.97 5.31
C HIS A 274 2.34 14.23 5.73
N ASP A 275 1.32 14.94 6.15
CA ASP A 275 0.08 14.38 6.64
C ASP A 275 -0.66 13.63 5.54
N HIS A 276 -1.01 12.38 5.82
CA HIS A 276 -1.64 11.48 4.86
C HIS A 276 -2.31 10.29 5.55
N TYR A 277 -3.32 9.75 4.88
CA TYR A 277 -4.05 8.55 5.24
C TYR A 277 -3.86 7.48 4.17
N GLN A 278 -4.11 6.21 4.53
CA GLN A 278 -4.04 5.06 3.61
C GLN A 278 -5.37 4.33 3.59
N GLY A 279 -5.76 3.83 2.42
CA GLY A 279 -7.00 3.08 2.29
C GLY A 279 -7.16 2.43 0.93
N GLY A 280 -8.37 1.97 0.66
CA GLY A 280 -8.76 1.39 -0.63
C GLY A 280 -9.98 0.50 -0.55
N GLY A 281 -10.27 -0.19 -1.64
CA GLY A 281 -11.52 -0.92 -1.89
C GLY A 281 -11.58 -2.34 -1.33
N GLU A 282 -10.84 -2.65 -0.26
CA GLU A 282 -10.84 -3.97 0.36
C GLU A 282 -10.89 -3.87 1.88
N HIS A 283 -11.87 -4.52 2.51
CA HIS A 283 -11.91 -4.65 3.96
C HIS A 283 -10.89 -5.70 4.43
N LEU A 284 -9.93 -5.26 5.23
CA LEU A 284 -8.84 -6.07 5.75
C LEU A 284 -9.31 -7.03 6.87
N PRO A 285 -8.52 -8.05 7.24
CA PRO A 285 -8.94 -9.06 8.23
C PRO A 285 -9.45 -8.48 9.55
N MET A 286 -8.80 -7.48 10.12
CA MET A 286 -9.24 -6.85 11.38
C MET A 286 -10.63 -6.22 11.29
N HIS A 287 -11.04 -5.67 10.13
CA HIS A 287 -12.39 -5.13 9.97
C HIS A 287 -13.48 -6.20 10.11
N LYS A 288 -13.13 -7.46 9.83
CA LYS A 288 -14.00 -8.64 9.92
C LYS A 288 -13.89 -9.36 11.26
N ALA A 289 -12.98 -8.94 12.15
CA ALA A 289 -12.79 -9.56 13.45
C ALA A 289 -14.05 -9.46 14.31
N ALA A 290 -14.38 -10.53 15.03
CA ALA A 290 -15.50 -10.57 15.95
C ALA A 290 -15.24 -9.67 17.17
N ALA A 291 -16.32 -9.21 17.82
CA ALA A 291 -16.25 -8.61 19.13
C ALA A 291 -16.02 -9.70 20.18
N TRP A 292 -14.93 -9.58 20.95
CA TRP A 292 -14.69 -10.42 22.11
C TRP A 292 -15.49 -9.95 23.35
N ALA A 293 -15.67 -8.61 23.48
CA ALA A 293 -16.50 -8.01 24.51
C ALA A 293 -17.07 -6.69 23.99
N THR A 294 -18.23 -6.31 24.54
CA THR A 294 -19.00 -5.14 24.14
C THR A 294 -19.23 -4.22 25.32
N PHE A 295 -19.14 -2.92 25.10
CA PHE A 295 -19.29 -1.89 26.11
C PHE A 295 -20.22 -0.80 25.61
N HIS A 296 -20.89 -0.13 26.58
CA HIS A 296 -21.70 1.05 26.34
C HIS A 296 -21.16 2.24 27.12
N MET A 297 -21.38 3.42 26.56
CA MET A 297 -21.02 4.68 27.20
C MET A 297 -22.28 5.49 27.55
N ASN A 298 -22.36 5.98 28.77
CA ASN A 298 -23.42 6.88 29.19
C ASN A 298 -23.43 8.15 28.31
N GLY A 299 -24.60 8.54 27.86
CA GLY A 299 -24.78 9.70 26.95
C GLY A 299 -24.78 9.34 25.46
N TYR A 300 -24.38 8.11 25.08
CA TYR A 300 -24.36 7.64 23.70
C TYR A 300 -25.06 6.27 23.57
N PRO A 301 -26.37 6.19 23.76
CA PRO A 301 -27.12 4.92 23.85
C PRO A 301 -27.04 4.08 22.56
N ASP A 302 -26.82 4.73 21.41
CA ASP A 302 -26.75 4.09 20.10
C ASP A 302 -25.30 3.72 19.69
N ALA A 303 -24.33 4.02 20.55
CA ALA A 303 -22.92 3.70 20.30
C ALA A 303 -22.48 2.47 21.12
N VAL A 304 -21.68 1.64 20.47
CA VAL A 304 -21.09 0.44 21.04
C VAL A 304 -19.59 0.52 20.90
N VAL A 305 -18.84 0.16 21.94
CA VAL A 305 -17.39 -0.03 21.89
C VAL A 305 -17.08 -1.52 22.04
N GLU A 306 -16.38 -2.09 21.09
CA GLU A 306 -16.03 -3.50 21.03
C GLU A 306 -14.54 -3.68 21.25
N ILE A 307 -14.14 -4.60 22.12
CA ILE A 307 -12.78 -5.15 22.12
C ILE A 307 -12.78 -6.24 21.06
N LEU A 308 -11.87 -6.14 20.08
CA LEU A 308 -11.82 -7.11 19.00
C LEU A 308 -11.16 -8.42 19.42
N ASP A 309 -11.64 -9.53 18.88
CA ASP A 309 -10.94 -10.81 18.92
C ASP A 309 -9.79 -10.79 17.91
N TRP A 310 -8.70 -10.12 18.30
CA TRP A 310 -7.57 -9.79 17.46
C TRP A 310 -6.26 -9.98 18.22
N PRO A 311 -5.17 -10.44 17.57
CA PRO A 311 -3.88 -10.63 18.23
C PRO A 311 -3.25 -9.32 18.72
N GLY A 312 -3.41 -8.21 17.96
CA GLY A 312 -3.02 -6.87 18.37
C GLY A 312 -4.05 -6.24 19.32
N THR A 313 -3.67 -5.22 20.07
CA THR A 313 -4.62 -4.46 20.92
C THR A 313 -5.45 -3.51 20.04
N ALA A 314 -6.73 -3.82 19.85
CA ALA A 314 -7.64 -3.02 19.04
C ALA A 314 -9.05 -2.97 19.65
N VAL A 315 -9.66 -1.79 19.58
CA VAL A 315 -11.09 -1.58 19.89
C VAL A 315 -11.78 -1.00 18.67
N ARG A 316 -13.10 -1.19 18.58
CA ARG A 316 -13.93 -0.66 17.50
C ARG A 316 -15.12 0.08 18.08
N VAL A 317 -15.28 1.33 17.70
CA VAL A 317 -16.45 2.16 18.02
C VAL A 317 -17.44 2.05 16.89
N VAL A 318 -18.68 1.68 17.18
CA VAL A 318 -19.75 1.46 16.19
C VAL A 318 -20.93 2.35 16.52
N SER A 319 -21.41 3.15 15.57
CA SER A 319 -22.61 3.96 15.71
C SER A 319 -23.10 4.44 14.34
N ARG A 320 -24.41 4.74 14.24
CA ARG A 320 -24.97 5.50 13.13
C ARG A 320 -24.82 7.01 13.34
N ASN A 321 -24.50 7.42 14.56
CA ASN A 321 -24.24 8.80 14.91
C ASN A 321 -22.76 9.12 14.74
N ARG A 322 -22.46 9.98 13.77
CA ARG A 322 -21.09 10.41 13.43
C ARG A 322 -20.39 11.10 14.61
N ASP A 323 -21.12 11.98 15.32
CA ASP A 323 -20.56 12.72 16.46
C ASP A 323 -20.16 11.76 17.59
N ALA A 324 -20.97 10.71 17.84
CA ALA A 324 -20.63 9.67 18.82
C ALA A 324 -19.34 8.93 18.46
N ILE A 325 -19.13 8.61 17.18
CA ILE A 325 -17.88 8.01 16.72
C ILE A 325 -16.68 8.90 17.05
N VAL A 326 -16.74 10.19 16.69
CA VAL A 326 -15.65 11.15 16.90
C VAL A 326 -15.37 11.34 18.40
N GLU A 327 -16.43 11.59 19.20
CA GLU A 327 -16.30 11.86 20.65
C GLU A 327 -15.70 10.68 21.41
N ILE A 328 -16.22 9.47 21.18
CA ILE A 328 -15.76 8.27 21.89
C ILE A 328 -14.35 7.92 21.45
N SER A 329 -14.05 8.00 20.14
CA SER A 329 -12.71 7.70 19.61
C SER A 329 -11.66 8.68 20.14
N ASP A 330 -11.99 9.97 20.21
CA ASP A 330 -11.08 10.99 20.75
C ASP A 330 -10.87 10.85 22.26
N MET A 331 -11.91 10.53 23.01
CA MET A 331 -11.80 10.24 24.43
C MET A 331 -10.84 9.06 24.68
N ILE A 332 -10.99 7.96 23.96
CA ILE A 332 -10.10 6.79 24.05
C ILE A 332 -8.67 7.18 23.69
N ARG A 333 -8.47 7.93 22.57
CA ARG A 333 -7.16 8.41 22.14
C ARG A 333 -6.47 9.26 23.19
N LEU A 334 -7.19 10.25 23.76
CA LEU A 334 -6.65 11.16 24.80
C LEU A 334 -6.22 10.38 26.05
N ALA A 335 -7.04 9.44 26.49
CA ALA A 335 -6.73 8.63 27.66
C ALA A 335 -5.51 7.74 27.38
N TRP A 336 -5.44 7.10 26.21
CA TRP A 336 -4.29 6.28 25.83
C TRP A 336 -2.97 7.07 25.77
N GLN A 337 -3.04 8.32 25.31
CA GLN A 337 -1.86 9.20 25.27
C GLN A 337 -1.28 9.58 26.62
N GLN A 338 -2.01 9.35 27.72
CA GLN A 338 -1.59 9.62 29.09
C GLN A 338 -1.45 8.35 29.94
N PHE A 339 -1.69 7.19 29.34
CA PHE A 339 -1.69 5.92 30.07
C PHE A 339 -0.27 5.40 30.26
N ASP A 340 0.09 5.10 31.52
CA ASP A 340 1.35 4.49 31.94
C ASP A 340 1.09 3.18 32.66
N ASP A 341 1.82 2.12 32.31
CA ASP A 341 1.87 0.85 33.04
C ASP A 341 3.29 0.29 32.97
N SER A 342 4.07 0.53 34.03
CA SER A 342 5.46 0.09 34.11
C SER A 342 5.59 -1.44 34.13
N ALA A 343 4.58 -2.17 34.62
CA ALA A 343 4.60 -3.63 34.65
C ALA A 343 4.42 -4.22 33.23
N ALA A 344 3.73 -3.49 32.33
CA ALA A 344 3.54 -3.83 30.93
C ALA A 344 4.58 -3.17 30.00
N ASN A 345 5.58 -2.46 30.52
CA ASN A 345 6.52 -1.63 29.76
C ASN A 345 5.86 -0.52 28.93
N ILE A 346 4.69 -0.03 29.35
CA ILE A 346 3.98 1.06 28.71
C ILE A 346 4.38 2.36 29.39
N ALA A 347 4.94 3.27 28.60
CA ALA A 347 5.19 4.65 29.00
C ALA A 347 4.54 5.60 27.99
N SER A 348 3.74 6.54 28.44
CA SER A 348 3.10 7.55 27.61
C SER A 348 4.10 8.51 26.97
N HIS A 349 5.20 8.81 27.69
CA HIS A 349 6.29 9.67 27.25
C HIS A 349 7.65 9.03 27.59
N ASP A 350 8.67 9.38 26.82
CA ASP A 350 10.06 9.00 27.14
C ASP A 350 10.70 9.94 28.17
N ALA A 351 11.98 9.70 28.51
CA ALA A 351 12.71 10.51 29.48
C ALA A 351 12.90 11.98 29.03
N ASP A 352 12.82 12.25 27.74
CA ASP A 352 12.95 13.59 27.16
C ASP A 352 11.58 14.28 27.00
N GLY A 353 10.49 13.61 27.41
CA GLY A 353 9.12 14.11 27.31
C GLY A 353 8.48 13.93 25.94
N ASN A 354 9.07 13.16 25.05
CA ASN A 354 8.47 12.86 23.74
C ASN A 354 7.36 11.81 23.91
N ARG A 355 6.25 12.01 23.22
CA ARG A 355 5.11 11.09 23.23
C ARG A 355 5.51 9.72 22.69
N GLN A 356 5.11 8.66 23.37
CA GLN A 356 5.31 7.28 22.97
C GLN A 356 4.00 6.54 22.64
N SER A 357 2.87 6.98 23.17
CA SER A 357 1.56 6.37 22.92
C SER A 357 0.76 7.11 21.85
N ALA A 358 0.21 6.37 20.90
CA ALA A 358 -0.71 6.86 19.87
C ALA A 358 -1.69 5.75 19.46
N VAL A 359 -2.72 6.12 18.70
CA VAL A 359 -3.61 5.17 18.04
C VAL A 359 -3.41 5.23 16.52
N SER A 360 -3.62 4.11 15.85
CA SER A 360 -3.80 4.05 14.40
C SER A 360 -5.29 3.83 14.13
N PRO A 361 -6.06 4.87 13.77
CA PRO A 361 -7.49 4.75 13.47
C PRO A 361 -7.74 4.24 12.05
N SER A 362 -8.88 3.57 11.86
CA SER A 362 -9.36 3.13 10.54
C SER A 362 -10.88 3.13 10.52
N ALA A 363 -11.47 3.77 9.52
CA ALA A 363 -12.92 3.89 9.35
C ALA A 363 -13.44 3.07 8.17
N ILE A 364 -14.59 2.44 8.36
CA ILE A 364 -15.42 1.82 7.32
C ILE A 364 -16.89 2.17 7.55
N ILE A 365 -17.72 1.98 6.53
CA ILE A 365 -19.19 1.96 6.67
C ILE A 365 -19.70 0.54 6.45
N THR A 366 -20.61 0.09 7.32
CA THR A 366 -21.30 -1.18 7.22
C THR A 366 -22.82 -0.98 7.36
N ASP A 367 -23.58 -2.06 7.34
CA ASP A 367 -25.03 -2.04 7.69
C ASP A 367 -25.29 -1.61 9.15
N ARG A 368 -24.28 -1.73 10.03
CA ARG A 368 -24.33 -1.25 11.44
C ARG A 368 -24.15 0.26 11.56
N GLY A 369 -23.66 0.93 10.52
CA GLY A 369 -23.30 2.34 10.48
C GLY A 369 -21.80 2.53 10.31
N TYR A 370 -21.26 3.59 10.91
CA TYR A 370 -19.82 3.82 10.94
C TYR A 370 -19.15 2.87 11.93
N GLU A 371 -18.00 2.35 11.54
CA GLU A 371 -17.12 1.56 12.39
C GLU A 371 -15.73 2.20 12.39
N MET A 372 -15.30 2.73 13.53
CA MET A 372 -13.97 3.32 13.74
C MET A 372 -13.15 2.35 14.59
N SER A 373 -12.20 1.67 13.97
CA SER A 373 -11.25 0.83 14.68
C SER A 373 -10.06 1.64 15.16
N LEU A 374 -9.64 1.45 16.41
CA LEU A 374 -8.49 2.11 17.05
C LEU A 374 -7.49 1.03 17.44
N ILE A 375 -6.34 1.00 16.77
CA ILE A 375 -5.22 0.12 17.12
C ILE A 375 -4.31 0.88 18.07
N PHE A 376 -4.11 0.36 19.28
CA PHE A 376 -3.21 0.98 20.25
C PHE A 376 -1.76 0.70 19.88
N ARG A 377 -0.95 1.77 19.88
CA ARG A 377 0.47 1.70 19.55
C ARG A 377 1.29 2.38 20.64
N ASN A 378 2.47 1.83 20.92
CA ASN A 378 3.44 2.44 21.81
C ASN A 378 4.86 2.27 21.26
N ASN A 379 5.68 3.33 21.38
CA ASN A 379 7.01 3.43 20.79
C ASN A 379 8.15 3.18 21.79
N ALA A 380 7.83 2.56 22.96
CA ALA A 380 8.81 2.25 23.99
C ALA A 380 9.91 1.30 23.47
N VAL A 381 11.11 1.52 23.98
CA VAL A 381 12.28 0.67 23.75
C VAL A 381 12.80 0.12 25.08
N SER A 382 13.53 -0.98 25.01
CA SER A 382 14.23 -1.55 26.16
C SER A 382 15.64 -1.99 25.76
N SER A 383 16.46 -2.41 26.75
CA SER A 383 17.77 -2.99 26.45
C SER A 383 17.66 -4.32 25.69
N GLU A 384 16.57 -5.06 25.88
CA GLU A 384 16.28 -6.31 25.18
C GLU A 384 15.73 -6.03 23.75
N TYR A 385 14.89 -5.01 23.62
CA TYR A 385 14.25 -4.63 22.34
C TYR A 385 14.57 -3.17 21.98
N PRO A 386 15.77 -2.89 21.49
CA PRO A 386 16.21 -1.52 21.17
C PRO A 386 15.48 -0.93 19.94
N GLU A 387 14.93 -1.78 19.07
CA GLU A 387 14.13 -1.35 17.92
C GLU A 387 12.64 -1.15 18.27
N GLY A 388 12.20 -1.56 19.46
CA GLY A 388 10.85 -1.38 19.99
C GLY A 388 10.35 -2.60 20.75
N VAL A 389 9.77 -2.37 21.93
CA VAL A 389 9.15 -3.43 22.75
C VAL A 389 7.91 -3.98 22.04
N PHE A 390 7.13 -3.08 21.40
CA PHE A 390 5.88 -3.38 20.72
C PHE A 390 6.10 -3.39 19.19
N HIS A 391 7.06 -4.19 18.75
CA HIS A 391 7.51 -4.32 17.38
C HIS A 391 7.73 -5.80 17.05
N ALA A 392 7.95 -6.16 15.76
CA ALA A 392 8.40 -7.50 15.39
C ALA A 392 9.73 -7.80 16.09
N HIS A 393 9.77 -8.86 16.90
CA HIS A 393 10.96 -9.26 17.64
C HIS A 393 11.99 -9.96 16.72
N PRO A 394 13.28 -9.99 17.11
CA PRO A 394 14.38 -10.46 16.26
C PRO A 394 14.23 -11.86 15.69
N GLU A 395 13.59 -12.78 16.41
CA GLU A 395 13.33 -14.15 15.96
C GLU A 395 12.49 -14.24 14.69
N PHE A 396 11.68 -13.21 14.38
CA PHE A 396 10.81 -13.15 13.20
C PHE A 396 11.39 -12.31 12.04
N TRP A 397 12.57 -11.72 12.20
CA TRP A 397 13.17 -10.86 11.18
C TRP A 397 13.52 -11.57 9.86
N PRO A 398 13.78 -12.88 9.82
CA PRO A 398 13.88 -13.58 8.54
C PRO A 398 12.66 -13.37 7.67
N ILE A 399 11.46 -13.32 8.26
CA ILE A 399 10.18 -13.11 7.58
C ILE A 399 9.88 -11.62 7.44
N LYS A 400 9.92 -10.86 8.56
CA LYS A 400 9.52 -9.44 8.58
C LYS A 400 10.32 -8.64 9.59
N GLN A 401 11.19 -7.77 9.07
CA GLN A 401 11.99 -6.84 9.88
C GLN A 401 11.49 -5.40 9.81
N GLU A 402 10.79 -5.02 8.72
CA GLU A 402 10.24 -3.68 8.57
C GLU A 402 9.18 -3.37 9.64
N PRO A 403 8.95 -2.08 9.97
CA PRO A 403 7.90 -1.69 10.93
C PRO A 403 6.53 -2.20 10.52
N ILE A 404 5.77 -2.61 11.52
CA ILE A 404 4.36 -2.96 11.36
C ILE A 404 3.54 -1.68 11.28
N GLY A 405 3.15 -1.31 10.07
CA GLY A 405 2.28 -0.16 9.79
C GLY A 405 0.80 -0.47 9.97
N LEU A 406 -0.06 0.51 9.60
CA LEU A 406 -1.52 0.39 9.70
C LEU A 406 -2.04 -0.86 8.97
N ILE A 407 -1.59 -1.10 7.75
CA ILE A 407 -2.12 -2.17 6.89
C ILE A 407 -1.81 -3.55 7.50
N GLU A 408 -0.58 -3.74 7.97
CA GLU A 408 -0.14 -4.99 8.58
C GLU A 408 -0.77 -5.18 9.96
N ALA A 409 -0.92 -4.10 10.76
CA ALA A 409 -1.63 -4.16 12.02
C ALA A 409 -3.11 -4.53 11.87
N GLN A 410 -3.70 -4.30 10.68
CA GLN A 410 -5.05 -4.74 10.29
C GLN A 410 -5.07 -6.13 9.67
N GLY A 411 -3.93 -6.84 9.64
CA GLY A 411 -3.83 -8.24 9.26
C GLY A 411 -3.49 -8.52 7.79
N LEU A 412 -3.17 -7.53 6.99
CA LEU A 412 -2.60 -7.76 5.67
C LEU A 412 -1.08 -7.56 5.72
N PHE A 413 -0.35 -8.67 5.79
CA PHE A 413 1.11 -8.64 5.79
C PHE A 413 1.68 -8.52 4.39
N ILE A 414 2.57 -7.53 4.22
CA ILE A 414 3.30 -7.31 2.98
C ILE A 414 4.74 -7.78 3.20
N LEU A 415 5.02 -9.00 2.74
CA LEU A 415 6.32 -9.62 2.89
C LEU A 415 7.22 -9.29 1.68
N PRO A 416 8.55 -9.26 1.87
CA PRO A 416 9.48 -8.88 0.81
C PRO A 416 9.62 -9.97 -0.26
N GLY A 417 9.83 -9.55 -1.52
CA GLY A 417 9.93 -10.42 -2.69
C GLY A 417 11.05 -11.47 -2.60
N ARG A 418 12.14 -11.22 -1.83
CA ARG A 418 13.21 -12.20 -1.60
C ARG A 418 12.72 -13.52 -1.02
N LEU A 419 11.59 -13.51 -0.30
CA LEU A 419 11.05 -14.72 0.31
C LEU A 419 10.63 -15.77 -0.71
N VAL A 420 10.26 -15.39 -1.94
CA VAL A 420 9.93 -16.38 -2.98
C VAL A 420 11.05 -17.37 -3.19
N ASP A 421 12.27 -16.88 -3.41
CA ASP A 421 13.43 -17.74 -3.66
C ASP A 421 13.92 -18.42 -2.38
N GLN A 422 13.86 -17.75 -1.23
CA GLN A 422 14.30 -18.31 0.05
C GLN A 422 13.39 -19.44 0.53
N LEU A 423 12.08 -19.27 0.44
CA LEU A 423 11.11 -20.32 0.79
C LEU A 423 11.19 -21.50 -0.16
N ALA A 424 11.40 -21.27 -1.47
CA ALA A 424 11.61 -22.35 -2.42
C ALA A 424 12.85 -23.22 -2.06
N GLN A 425 13.91 -22.62 -1.51
CA GLN A 425 15.07 -23.37 -1.03
C GLN A 425 14.72 -24.23 0.20
N LEU A 426 13.94 -23.70 1.14
CA LEU A 426 13.44 -24.47 2.30
C LEU A 426 12.57 -25.65 1.83
N GLU A 427 11.58 -25.39 0.98
CA GLU A 427 10.68 -26.42 0.46
C GLU A 427 11.43 -27.54 -0.26
N ASN A 428 12.42 -27.19 -1.09
CA ASN A 428 13.24 -28.18 -1.79
C ASN A 428 14.06 -29.03 -0.82
N ALA A 429 14.72 -28.41 0.17
CA ALA A 429 15.50 -29.13 1.17
C ALA A 429 14.65 -30.09 2.00
N LEU A 430 13.44 -29.66 2.41
CA LEU A 430 12.46 -30.51 3.12
C LEU A 430 12.01 -31.71 2.26
N ALA A 431 11.67 -31.45 0.99
CA ALA A 431 11.24 -32.52 0.07
C ALA A 431 12.35 -33.55 -0.20
N GLU A 432 13.59 -33.10 -0.30
CA GLU A 432 14.74 -33.95 -0.52
C GLU A 432 15.29 -34.58 0.77
N GLY A 433 14.83 -34.13 1.95
CA GLY A 433 15.32 -34.57 3.25
C GLY A 433 16.75 -34.13 3.53
N GLN A 434 17.14 -32.98 2.98
CA GLN A 434 18.43 -32.34 3.22
C GLN A 434 18.35 -31.45 4.48
N PRO A 435 19.47 -31.10 5.11
CA PRO A 435 19.49 -30.12 6.19
C PRO A 435 19.17 -28.72 5.66
N LEU A 436 18.89 -27.78 6.60
CA LEU A 436 18.67 -26.36 6.28
C LEU A 436 19.85 -25.84 5.43
N PRO A 437 19.60 -25.27 4.23
CA PRO A 437 20.65 -24.74 3.38
C PRO A 437 21.38 -23.55 4.04
N ALA A 438 22.72 -23.52 3.92
CA ALA A 438 23.53 -22.44 4.50
C ALA A 438 23.17 -21.04 3.97
N SER A 439 22.64 -20.95 2.74
CA SER A 439 22.18 -19.70 2.10
C SER A 439 20.95 -19.08 2.75
N VAL A 440 20.22 -19.82 3.56
CA VAL A 440 18.99 -19.42 4.27
C VAL A 440 19.05 -19.83 5.76
N SER A 441 20.25 -19.84 6.33
CA SER A 441 20.50 -20.26 7.71
C SER A 441 19.79 -19.40 8.76
N GLU A 442 19.37 -18.19 8.41
CA GLU A 442 18.57 -17.30 9.28
C GLU A 442 17.18 -17.84 9.58
N PHE A 443 16.63 -18.78 8.78
CA PHE A 443 15.32 -19.39 8.96
C PHE A 443 15.34 -20.59 9.92
N THR A 444 16.22 -20.61 10.91
CA THR A 444 16.36 -21.74 11.84
C THR A 444 15.07 -22.02 12.61
N LEU A 445 14.36 -20.97 13.09
CA LEU A 445 13.10 -21.10 13.80
C LEU A 445 12.04 -21.77 12.92
N GLU A 446 11.80 -21.20 11.74
CA GLU A 446 10.81 -21.70 10.78
C GLU A 446 11.15 -23.12 10.32
N TRP A 447 12.42 -23.41 10.13
CA TRP A 447 12.88 -24.75 9.77
C TRP A 447 12.57 -25.80 10.82
N ASP A 448 12.82 -25.50 12.10
CA ASP A 448 12.56 -26.41 13.22
C ASP A 448 11.04 -26.64 13.35
N GLU A 449 10.22 -25.58 13.27
CA GLU A 449 8.76 -25.66 13.34
C GLU A 449 8.19 -26.43 12.15
N LEU A 450 8.63 -26.17 10.91
CA LEU A 450 8.24 -26.91 9.72
C LEU A 450 8.61 -28.39 9.79
N THR A 451 9.83 -28.69 10.25
CA THR A 451 10.30 -30.08 10.39
C THR A 451 9.44 -30.85 11.41
N ALA A 452 9.09 -30.20 12.52
CA ALA A 452 8.21 -30.78 13.54
C ALA A 452 6.78 -30.98 12.99
N ALA A 453 6.21 -30.01 12.31
CA ALA A 453 4.85 -30.07 11.74
C ALA A 453 4.75 -31.16 10.66
N LEU A 454 5.72 -31.28 9.77
CA LEU A 454 5.75 -32.25 8.69
C LEU A 454 6.00 -33.67 9.19
N ASN A 455 6.67 -33.86 10.34
CA ASN A 455 6.95 -35.17 10.93
C ASN A 455 7.48 -36.21 9.92
N GLY A 456 8.42 -35.79 9.06
CA GLY A 456 9.01 -36.62 8.03
C GLY A 456 8.22 -36.76 6.73
N ASN A 457 7.06 -36.11 6.61
CA ASN A 457 6.34 -36.03 5.33
C ASN A 457 7.14 -35.20 4.33
N ARG A 458 7.33 -35.73 3.12
CA ARG A 458 8.10 -35.10 2.05
C ARG A 458 7.27 -34.79 0.80
N ASP A 459 5.95 -34.90 0.93
CA ASP A 459 5.05 -34.51 -0.15
C ASP A 459 5.14 -33.00 -0.40
N ARG A 460 5.39 -32.61 -1.64
CA ARG A 460 5.60 -31.20 -1.99
C ARG A 460 4.39 -30.31 -1.71
N ALA A 461 3.18 -30.84 -1.91
CA ALA A 461 1.96 -30.09 -1.64
C ALA A 461 1.76 -29.87 -0.13
N ALA A 462 2.04 -30.92 0.69
CA ALA A 462 1.99 -30.81 2.14
C ALA A 462 3.06 -29.85 2.70
N ILE A 463 4.26 -29.86 2.12
CA ILE A 463 5.33 -28.92 2.49
C ILE A 463 4.91 -27.48 2.17
N HIS A 464 4.42 -27.22 0.97
CA HIS A 464 3.97 -25.90 0.55
C HIS A 464 2.86 -25.36 1.45
N GLN A 465 1.87 -26.22 1.80
CA GLN A 465 0.82 -25.84 2.76
C GLN A 465 1.40 -25.56 4.14
N ALA A 466 2.35 -26.36 4.64
CA ALA A 466 3.00 -26.13 5.93
C ALA A 466 3.76 -24.80 5.97
N VAL A 467 4.42 -24.43 4.87
CA VAL A 467 5.10 -23.12 4.73
C VAL A 467 4.09 -21.97 4.82
N HIS A 468 2.91 -22.08 4.18
CA HIS A 468 1.87 -21.07 4.28
C HIS A 468 1.31 -20.94 5.70
N GLU A 469 1.09 -22.09 6.39
CA GLU A 469 0.64 -22.10 7.79
C GLU A 469 1.70 -21.45 8.70
N GLU A 470 2.97 -21.77 8.50
CA GLU A 470 4.07 -21.20 9.28
C GLU A 470 4.18 -19.68 9.08
N LEU A 471 4.10 -19.19 7.84
CA LEU A 471 4.11 -17.75 7.56
C LEU A 471 2.94 -17.03 8.24
N GLY A 472 1.74 -17.61 8.21
CA GLY A 472 0.57 -17.07 8.90
C GLY A 472 0.77 -17.04 10.43
N SER A 473 1.30 -18.12 11.00
CA SER A 473 1.63 -18.25 12.43
C SER A 473 2.66 -17.19 12.86
N VAL A 474 3.73 -16.99 12.08
CA VAL A 474 4.72 -15.93 12.35
C VAL A 474 4.07 -14.55 12.31
N CYS A 475 3.24 -14.27 11.31
CA CYS A 475 2.54 -12.98 11.20
C CYS A 475 1.58 -12.73 12.38
N GLU A 476 0.85 -13.74 12.83
CA GLU A 476 0.00 -13.66 14.03
C GLU A 476 0.84 -13.36 15.29
N ARG A 477 1.97 -14.06 15.48
CA ARG A 477 2.90 -13.83 16.59
C ARG A 477 3.50 -12.42 16.57
N ILE A 478 3.82 -11.89 15.39
CA ILE A 478 4.26 -10.50 15.23
C ILE A 478 3.16 -9.52 15.65
N LEU A 479 1.89 -9.75 15.31
CA LEU A 479 0.78 -8.93 15.81
C LEU A 479 0.70 -9.00 17.36
N GLY A 480 0.87 -10.19 17.95
CA GLY A 480 0.95 -10.38 19.38
C GLY A 480 2.11 -9.59 20.03
N ASN A 481 3.28 -9.50 19.35
CA ASN A 481 4.39 -8.67 19.81
C ASN A 481 4.01 -7.19 19.80
N THR A 482 3.26 -6.72 18.80
CA THR A 482 2.81 -5.31 18.72
C THR A 482 1.70 -4.96 19.70
N ALA A 483 1.01 -5.95 20.30
CA ALA A 483 -0.05 -5.73 21.27
C ALA A 483 0.50 -5.04 22.54
N VAL A 484 -0.05 -3.88 22.87
CA VAL A 484 0.36 -3.12 24.07
C VAL A 484 -0.23 -3.75 25.32
N PHE A 485 -1.45 -4.22 25.29
CA PHE A 485 -2.06 -5.05 26.32
C PHE A 485 -1.93 -6.52 25.91
N LYS A 486 -1.30 -7.32 26.77
CA LYS A 486 -1.02 -8.74 26.50
C LYS A 486 -2.24 -9.64 26.77
N THR A 487 -3.22 -9.12 27.50
CA THR A 487 -4.51 -9.80 27.71
C THR A 487 -5.66 -8.85 27.41
N LYS A 488 -6.79 -9.42 27.03
CA LYS A 488 -8.02 -8.64 26.77
C LYS A 488 -8.60 -8.04 28.04
N GLU A 489 -8.33 -8.64 29.21
CA GLU A 489 -8.71 -8.11 30.53
C GLU A 489 -8.01 -6.79 30.86
N GLN A 490 -6.78 -6.58 30.40
CA GLN A 490 -6.09 -5.29 30.54
C GLN A 490 -6.81 -4.22 29.71
N THR A 491 -7.27 -4.54 28.50
CA THR A 491 -8.09 -3.63 27.69
C THR A 491 -9.43 -3.34 28.37
N VAL A 492 -10.07 -4.35 29.00
CA VAL A 492 -11.30 -4.14 29.80
C VAL A 492 -11.04 -3.16 30.95
N ALA A 493 -9.95 -3.32 31.69
CA ALA A 493 -9.59 -2.43 32.79
C ALA A 493 -9.40 -0.98 32.31
N PHE A 494 -8.65 -0.80 31.21
CA PHE A 494 -8.46 0.51 30.59
C PHE A 494 -9.78 1.17 30.19
N LEU A 495 -10.68 0.46 29.51
CA LEU A 495 -11.98 1.00 29.09
C LEU A 495 -12.89 1.32 30.29
N ALA A 496 -12.83 0.53 31.36
CA ALA A 496 -13.61 0.78 32.57
C ALA A 496 -13.20 2.08 33.27
N GLU A 497 -11.91 2.45 33.27
CA GLU A 497 -11.44 3.74 33.79
C GLU A 497 -12.04 4.94 33.03
N LEU A 498 -12.44 4.75 31.78
CA LEU A 498 -13.11 5.77 30.97
C LEU A 498 -14.62 5.84 31.19
N GLY A 499 -15.17 5.06 32.13
CA GLY A 499 -16.60 5.01 32.42
C GLY A 499 -17.40 4.16 31.41
N LEU A 500 -16.75 3.36 30.60
CA LEU A 500 -17.40 2.37 29.73
C LEU A 500 -17.88 1.18 30.55
N THR A 501 -19.12 0.77 30.35
CA THR A 501 -19.72 -0.35 31.08
C THR A 501 -19.84 -1.55 30.18
N ARG A 502 -19.28 -2.69 30.60
CA ARG A 502 -19.36 -3.97 29.86
C ARG A 502 -20.81 -4.47 29.86
N GLN A 503 -21.27 -4.94 28.71
CA GLN A 503 -22.56 -5.58 28.54
C GLN A 503 -22.56 -7.02 29.06
#